data_340e21d7f72293e83083a744ae36e2c1
#
_entry.id   340e21d7f72293e83083a744ae36e2c1
#
_cell.length_a   1.000
_cell.length_b   1.000
_cell.length_c   1.000
_cell.angle_alpha   90.00
_cell.angle_beta   90.00
_cell.angle_gamma   90.00
#
_symmetry.space_group_name_H-M   'P 1'
#
loop_
_entity.id
_entity.type
_entity.pdbx_description
1 polymer ?
#
loop_
_entity_poly.entity_id
_entity_poly.type
_entity_poly.pdbx_seq_one_letter_code
_entity_poly.pdbx_strand_id
1 'polypeptide(L)'
;MHPDPRLKKACAPVMDLTDELRCLGDDMLTTMYEAPGVGLAAPQVGVLNRLIVLDCVKEEGEAPRPLIMFNPQVIASSDELNTYEEGCLSIPDQFADVTRPAEVDVRWIDRNGVEQADTFTKLWATCVQHEIDHLDGKLFIDYLKPLRRQMITRKMVKLKRELARG
;
A
#
# COMPACT_ATOMS: atom_id res chain seq x y z
N MET A 1 -3.43 -1.00 -12.56
CA MET A 1 -2.04 -0.76 -13.01
C MET A 1 -1.87 0.70 -13.40
N HIS A 2 -0.75 1.33 -12.99
CA HIS A 2 -0.39 2.69 -13.38
C HIS A 2 -0.27 2.81 -14.92
N PRO A 3 -0.73 3.89 -15.55
CA PRO A 3 -1.30 5.12 -15.02
C PRO A 3 -2.84 5.18 -14.93
N ASP A 4 -3.45 4.26 -14.20
CA ASP A 4 -4.89 4.34 -13.96
C ASP A 4 -5.20 5.57 -13.08
N PRO A 5 -6.13 6.46 -13.45
CA PRO A 5 -6.44 7.67 -12.69
C PRO A 5 -6.99 7.39 -11.29
N ARG A 6 -7.55 6.21 -11.03
CA ARG A 6 -8.02 5.82 -9.68
C ARG A 6 -6.88 5.78 -8.66
N LEU A 7 -5.66 5.43 -9.08
CA LEU A 7 -4.47 5.41 -8.23
C LEU A 7 -3.98 6.79 -7.79
N LYS A 8 -4.52 7.84 -8.39
CA LYS A 8 -4.18 9.24 -8.08
C LYS A 8 -5.29 9.97 -7.32
N LYS A 9 -6.36 9.27 -6.96
CA LYS A 9 -7.47 9.83 -6.19
C LYS A 9 -7.27 9.59 -4.70
N ALA A 10 -7.61 10.60 -3.89
CA ALA A 10 -7.75 10.41 -2.46
C ALA A 10 -8.97 9.52 -2.17
N CYS A 11 -8.79 8.59 -1.24
CA CYS A 11 -9.84 7.67 -0.80
C CYS A 11 -10.69 8.29 0.31
N ALA A 12 -11.98 8.00 0.26
CA ALA A 12 -12.93 8.43 1.29
C ALA A 12 -12.75 7.61 2.58
N PRO A 13 -12.88 8.24 3.76
CA PRO A 13 -12.89 7.51 5.02
C PRO A 13 -14.09 6.56 5.08
N VAL A 14 -13.90 5.43 5.75
CA VAL A 14 -14.97 4.49 6.08
C VAL A 14 -15.70 5.04 7.30
N MET A 15 -16.97 5.43 7.12
CA MET A 15 -17.80 6.00 8.18
C MET A 15 -18.59 4.92 8.89
N ASP A 16 -18.92 3.84 8.20
CA ASP A 16 -19.63 2.67 8.72
C ASP A 16 -18.94 1.40 8.22
N LEU A 17 -18.52 0.55 9.16
CA LEU A 17 -17.84 -0.70 8.85
C LEU A 17 -18.86 -1.80 8.58
N THR A 18 -19.22 -1.95 7.31
CA THR A 18 -20.18 -2.96 6.84
C THR A 18 -19.52 -4.34 6.67
N ASP A 19 -20.33 -5.39 6.62
CA ASP A 19 -19.85 -6.75 6.33
C ASP A 19 -19.22 -6.86 4.94
N GLU A 20 -19.71 -6.08 3.96
CA GLU A 20 -19.12 -6.00 2.62
C GLU A 20 -17.68 -5.48 2.65
N LEU A 21 -17.41 -4.47 3.47
CA LEU A 21 -16.06 -3.93 3.66
C LEU A 21 -15.15 -4.91 4.41
N ARG A 22 -15.67 -5.66 5.37
CA ARG A 22 -14.93 -6.73 6.05
C ARG A 22 -14.53 -7.84 5.06
N CYS A 23 -15.50 -8.30 4.25
CA CYS A 23 -15.23 -9.28 3.20
C CYS A 23 -14.22 -8.76 2.18
N LEU A 24 -14.32 -7.50 1.78
CA LEU A 24 -13.33 -6.87 0.89
C LEU A 24 -11.93 -6.92 1.50
N GLY A 25 -11.78 -6.64 2.79
CA GLY A 25 -10.49 -6.76 3.49
C GLY A 25 -9.94 -8.19 3.45
N ASP A 26 -10.78 -9.18 3.70
CA ASP A 26 -10.40 -10.61 3.62
C ASP A 26 -9.98 -10.99 2.20
N ASP A 27 -10.73 -10.58 1.17
CA ASP A 27 -10.42 -10.83 -0.25
C ASP A 27 -9.13 -10.13 -0.68
N MET A 28 -8.88 -8.93 -0.18
CA MET A 28 -7.64 -8.20 -0.44
C MET A 28 -6.43 -8.90 0.16
N LEU A 29 -6.53 -9.48 1.37
CA LEU A 29 -5.47 -10.30 1.95
C LEU A 29 -5.16 -11.52 1.07
N THR A 30 -6.18 -12.23 0.62
CA THR A 30 -6.04 -13.37 -0.29
C THR A 30 -5.32 -12.95 -1.57
N THR A 31 -5.79 -11.88 -2.21
CA THR A 31 -5.19 -11.32 -3.43
C THR A 31 -3.72 -10.92 -3.22
N MET A 32 -3.41 -10.30 -2.08
CA MET A 32 -2.06 -9.91 -1.71
C MET A 32 -1.12 -11.10 -1.61
N TYR A 33 -1.55 -12.19 -0.96
CA TYR A 33 -0.75 -13.41 -0.84
C TYR A 33 -0.56 -14.12 -2.17
N GLU A 34 -1.60 -14.19 -3.01
CA GLU A 34 -1.52 -14.79 -4.36
C GLU A 34 -0.57 -14.00 -5.28
N ALA A 35 -0.48 -12.70 -5.11
CA ALA A 35 0.39 -11.80 -5.88
C ALA A 35 1.81 -11.65 -5.30
N PRO A 36 2.31 -12.56 -4.47
CA PRO A 36 3.39 -12.49 -3.48
C PRO A 36 3.77 -11.07 -3.02
N GLY A 37 2.76 -10.30 -2.63
CA GLY A 37 2.91 -8.97 -2.07
C GLY A 37 2.95 -8.97 -0.54
N VAL A 38 3.41 -7.87 0.05
CA VAL A 38 3.44 -7.64 1.50
C VAL A 38 2.42 -6.60 1.95
N GLY A 39 1.78 -5.92 1.01
CA GLY A 39 0.74 -4.93 1.22
C GLY A 39 -0.12 -4.73 -0.01
N LEU A 40 -1.35 -4.25 0.20
CA LEU A 40 -2.31 -3.91 -0.84
C LEU A 40 -3.28 -2.85 -0.32
N ALA A 41 -3.58 -1.85 -1.14
CA ALA A 41 -4.52 -0.79 -0.82
C ALA A 41 -5.79 -0.87 -1.71
N ALA A 42 -6.92 -0.50 -1.18
CA ALA A 42 -8.21 -0.61 -1.85
C ALA A 42 -8.28 0.08 -3.23
N PRO A 43 -7.65 1.25 -3.49
CA PRO A 43 -7.64 1.83 -4.83
C PRO A 43 -6.96 0.95 -5.90
N GLN A 44 -6.06 0.04 -5.50
CA GLN A 44 -5.43 -0.90 -6.43
C GLN A 44 -6.40 -1.97 -6.94
N VAL A 45 -7.45 -2.27 -6.19
CA VAL A 45 -8.56 -3.16 -6.60
C VAL A 45 -9.81 -2.38 -7.05
N GLY A 46 -9.70 -1.07 -7.21
CA GLY A 46 -10.74 -0.21 -7.77
C GLY A 46 -11.71 0.39 -6.77
N VAL A 47 -11.50 0.19 -5.47
CA VAL A 47 -12.35 0.72 -4.40
C VAL A 47 -11.68 1.95 -3.77
N LEU A 48 -12.38 3.07 -3.72
CA LEU A 48 -11.84 4.35 -3.22
C LEU A 48 -12.21 4.60 -1.75
N ASN A 49 -12.05 3.60 -0.92
CA ASN A 49 -12.19 3.68 0.55
C ASN A 49 -10.82 3.56 1.23
N ARG A 50 -10.69 4.17 2.40
CA ARG A 50 -9.46 4.09 3.21
C ARG A 50 -9.35 2.72 3.88
N LEU A 51 -8.90 1.74 3.11
CA LEU A 51 -8.66 0.36 3.53
C LEU A 51 -7.33 -0.12 2.94
N ILE A 52 -6.48 -0.67 3.80
CA ILE A 52 -5.25 -1.36 3.41
C ILE A 52 -5.15 -2.71 4.12
N VAL A 53 -4.41 -3.60 3.52
CA VAL A 53 -4.00 -4.87 4.14
C VAL A 53 -2.50 -5.02 4.04
N LEU A 54 -1.86 -5.62 5.05
CA LEU A 54 -0.43 -5.91 5.03
C LEU A 54 -0.07 -7.14 5.89
N ASP A 55 0.99 -7.80 5.46
CA ASP A 55 1.71 -8.82 6.21
C ASP A 55 3.17 -8.81 5.75
N CYS A 56 4.04 -8.28 6.58
CA CYS A 56 5.47 -8.13 6.26
C CYS A 56 6.35 -9.19 6.93
N VAL A 57 5.74 -10.26 7.46
CA VAL A 57 6.50 -11.40 7.99
C VAL A 57 7.18 -12.11 6.81
N LYS A 58 8.50 -12.24 6.86
CA LYS A 58 9.32 -12.87 5.81
C LYS A 58 10.26 -13.96 6.33
N GLU A 59 10.42 -14.08 7.64
CA GLU A 59 11.31 -15.08 8.22
C GLU A 59 10.65 -16.45 8.22
N GLU A 60 11.39 -17.48 7.76
CA GLU A 60 10.92 -18.84 7.82
C GLU A 60 10.72 -19.26 9.29
N GLY A 61 9.52 -19.78 9.59
CA GLY A 61 9.15 -20.23 10.94
C GLY A 61 8.43 -19.18 11.79
N GLU A 62 8.34 -17.93 11.35
CA GLU A 62 7.45 -16.95 11.99
C GLU A 62 6.01 -17.11 11.51
N ALA A 63 5.06 -17.00 12.45
CA ALA A 63 3.64 -17.02 12.13
C ALA A 63 3.24 -15.78 11.31
N PRO A 64 2.38 -15.92 10.28
CA PRO A 64 1.83 -14.77 9.58
C PRO A 64 1.17 -13.79 10.54
N ARG A 65 1.33 -12.49 10.26
CA ARG A 65 0.70 -11.39 11.01
C ARG A 65 -0.13 -10.52 10.06
N PRO A 66 -1.24 -11.05 9.51
CA PRO A 66 -2.09 -10.27 8.61
C PRO A 66 -2.77 -9.14 9.35
N LEU A 67 -2.72 -7.93 8.79
CA LEU A 67 -3.40 -6.75 9.29
C LEU A 67 -4.38 -6.24 8.23
N ILE A 68 -5.62 -6.00 8.65
CA ILE A 68 -6.65 -5.28 7.89
C ILE A 68 -6.88 -3.96 8.61
N MET A 69 -6.63 -2.85 7.93
CA MET A 69 -6.67 -1.52 8.52
C MET A 69 -7.68 -0.64 7.80
N PHE A 70 -8.75 -0.28 8.50
CA PHE A 70 -9.70 0.75 8.06
C PHE A 70 -9.31 2.10 8.64
N ASN A 71 -9.36 3.14 7.82
CA ASN A 71 -8.97 4.51 8.19
C ASN A 71 -7.59 4.61 8.85
N PRO A 72 -6.54 3.96 8.32
CA PRO A 72 -5.22 4.06 8.91
C PRO A 72 -4.70 5.49 8.83
N GLN A 73 -4.04 5.91 9.90
CA GLN A 73 -3.45 7.25 10.02
C GLN A 73 -2.11 7.18 10.73
N VAL A 74 -1.08 7.76 10.14
CA VAL A 74 0.19 8.00 10.82
C VAL A 74 -0.03 9.15 11.80
N ILE A 75 0.19 8.87 13.10
CA ILE A 75 0.00 9.85 14.18
C ILE A 75 1.32 10.42 14.72
N ALA A 76 2.43 9.71 14.50
CA ALA A 76 3.79 10.17 14.79
C ALA A 76 4.80 9.50 13.87
N SER A 77 5.94 10.14 13.65
CA SER A 77 7.05 9.62 12.84
C SER A 77 8.37 9.96 13.50
N SER A 78 9.36 9.07 13.37
CA SER A 78 10.73 9.34 13.81
C SER A 78 11.42 10.38 12.91
N ASP A 79 12.41 11.07 13.47
CA ASP A 79 13.35 11.91 12.70
C ASP A 79 14.37 11.06 11.94
N GLU A 80 14.67 9.87 12.45
CA GLU A 80 15.51 8.90 11.77
C GLU A 80 14.82 8.40 10.50
N LEU A 81 15.61 8.28 9.43
CA LEU A 81 15.13 7.86 8.12
C LEU A 81 15.77 6.53 7.71
N ASN A 82 15.02 5.70 7.01
CA ASN A 82 15.49 4.51 6.35
C ASN A 82 15.24 4.59 4.85
N THR A 83 16.16 3.99 4.07
CA THR A 83 16.02 3.84 2.63
C THR A 83 15.85 2.37 2.29
N TYR A 84 14.74 2.04 1.64
CA TYR A 84 14.46 0.71 1.11
C TYR A 84 14.17 0.77 -0.37
N GLU A 85 14.54 -0.29 -1.09
CA GLU A 85 14.07 -0.49 -2.46
C GLU A 85 12.60 -0.89 -2.42
N GLU A 86 11.74 -0.03 -2.97
CA GLU A 86 10.31 -0.25 -3.05
C GLU A 86 9.88 -0.65 -4.46
N GLY A 87 8.88 -1.50 -4.53
CA GLY A 87 8.12 -1.85 -5.72
C GLY A 87 6.64 -1.79 -5.40
N CYS A 88 5.80 -1.96 -6.41
CA CYS A 88 4.35 -1.92 -6.23
C CYS A 88 3.68 -2.84 -7.25
N LEU A 89 2.68 -3.63 -6.81
CA LEU A 89 1.89 -4.49 -7.68
C LEU A 89 1.18 -3.71 -8.81
N SER A 90 0.92 -2.42 -8.59
CA SER A 90 0.36 -1.52 -9.60
C SER A 90 1.39 -0.96 -10.59
N ILE A 91 2.69 -1.20 -10.36
CA ILE A 91 3.82 -0.76 -11.20
C ILE A 91 4.79 -1.94 -11.36
N PRO A 92 4.37 -3.01 -12.04
CA PRO A 92 5.14 -4.26 -12.12
C PRO A 92 6.54 -4.05 -12.69
N ASP A 93 7.50 -4.84 -12.18
CA ASP A 93 8.89 -4.88 -12.62
C ASP A 93 9.65 -3.54 -12.56
N GLN A 94 9.16 -2.60 -11.75
CA GLN A 94 9.84 -1.35 -11.48
C GLN A 94 10.11 -1.20 -10.00
N PHE A 95 11.35 -0.89 -9.67
CA PHE A 95 11.83 -0.73 -8.30
C PHE A 95 12.66 0.54 -8.19
N ALA A 96 12.65 1.16 -7.03
CA ALA A 96 13.50 2.31 -6.72
C ALA A 96 13.65 2.50 -5.22
N ASP A 97 14.79 3.07 -4.84
CA ASP A 97 15.03 3.47 -3.46
C ASP A 97 14.12 4.63 -3.07
N VAL A 98 13.44 4.48 -1.95
CA VAL A 98 12.61 5.50 -1.32
C VAL A 98 13.05 5.66 0.12
N THR A 99 13.23 6.91 0.54
CA THR A 99 13.59 7.26 1.92
C THR A 99 12.35 7.70 2.68
N ARG A 100 12.12 7.06 3.83
CA ARG A 100 10.96 7.31 4.69
C ARG A 100 11.39 7.37 6.16
N PRO A 101 10.57 7.94 7.07
CA PRO A 101 10.75 7.73 8.51
C PRO A 101 10.96 6.25 8.86
N ALA A 102 11.98 5.99 9.68
CA ALA A 102 12.37 4.64 10.07
C ALA A 102 11.35 3.96 10.98
N GLU A 103 10.58 4.78 11.72
CA GLU A 103 9.56 4.35 12.65
C GLU A 103 8.33 5.25 12.53
N VAL A 104 7.14 4.66 12.58
CA VAL A 104 5.86 5.38 12.56
C VAL A 104 4.89 4.77 13.56
N ASP A 105 4.16 5.63 14.25
CA ASP A 105 2.99 5.25 15.03
C ASP A 105 1.76 5.37 14.15
N VAL A 106 0.98 4.31 14.06
CA VAL A 106 -0.23 4.25 13.24
C VAL A 106 -1.43 3.88 14.10
N ARG A 107 -2.54 4.59 13.88
CA ARG A 107 -3.85 4.27 14.45
C ARG A 107 -4.78 3.84 13.32
N TRP A 108 -5.60 2.82 13.58
CA TRP A 108 -6.58 2.32 12.61
C TRP A 108 -7.77 1.66 13.30
N ILE A 109 -8.81 1.35 12.54
CA ILE A 109 -9.90 0.47 12.97
C ILE A 109 -9.64 -0.92 12.40
N ASP A 110 -9.67 -1.93 13.22
CA ASP A 110 -9.49 -3.31 12.77
C ASP A 110 -10.75 -3.92 12.14
N ARG A 111 -10.65 -5.17 11.67
CA ARG A 111 -11.75 -5.90 11.05
C ARG A 111 -12.97 -6.05 11.98
N ASN A 112 -12.77 -6.04 13.29
CA ASN A 112 -13.84 -6.17 14.29
C ASN A 112 -14.46 -4.82 14.69
N GLY A 113 -14.00 -3.72 14.11
CA GLY A 113 -14.47 -2.37 14.43
C GLY A 113 -13.81 -1.77 15.67
N VAL A 114 -12.72 -2.36 16.15
CA VAL A 114 -11.99 -1.90 17.33
C VAL A 114 -10.85 -0.98 16.90
N GLU A 115 -10.71 0.16 17.61
CA GLU A 115 -9.54 1.05 17.41
C GLU A 115 -8.28 0.38 17.92
N GLN A 116 -7.26 0.38 17.06
CA GLN A 116 -5.94 -0.15 17.33
C GLN A 116 -4.90 0.96 17.13
N ALA A 117 -3.77 0.83 17.82
CA ALA A 117 -2.58 1.65 17.60
C ALA A 117 -1.34 0.80 17.83
N ASP A 118 -0.33 0.97 17.00
CA ASP A 118 0.95 0.27 17.14
C ASP A 118 2.08 1.09 16.52
N THR A 119 3.30 0.80 16.93
CA THR A 119 4.52 1.36 16.38
C THR A 119 5.12 0.37 15.38
N PHE A 120 5.31 0.82 14.15
CA PHE A 120 5.92 0.04 13.08
C PHE A 120 7.36 0.49 12.83
N THR A 121 8.25 -0.49 12.65
CA THR A 121 9.68 -0.26 12.40
C THR A 121 10.14 -1.05 11.17
N LYS A 122 11.34 -0.74 10.66
CA LYS A 122 11.99 -1.47 9.56
C LYS A 122 11.06 -1.62 8.34
N LEU A 123 10.94 -2.85 7.80
CA LEU A 123 10.09 -3.13 6.63
C LEU A 123 8.62 -2.82 6.89
N TRP A 124 8.09 -3.09 8.08
CA TRP A 124 6.71 -2.77 8.44
C TRP A 124 6.42 -1.27 8.35
N ALA A 125 7.35 -0.43 8.81
CA ALA A 125 7.21 1.02 8.70
C ALA A 125 7.18 1.48 7.25
N THR A 126 8.05 0.93 6.41
CA THR A 126 8.07 1.22 4.97
C THR A 126 6.77 0.79 4.30
N CYS A 127 6.31 -0.44 4.55
CA CYS A 127 5.10 -0.99 3.94
C CYS A 127 3.84 -0.22 4.35
N VAL A 128 3.64 0.05 5.64
CA VAL A 128 2.43 0.77 6.09
C VAL A 128 2.36 2.18 5.51
N GLN A 129 3.49 2.89 5.43
CA GLN A 129 3.56 4.22 4.80
C GLN A 129 3.28 4.16 3.30
N HIS A 130 3.81 3.15 2.59
CA HIS A 130 3.55 2.93 1.18
C HIS A 130 2.05 2.72 0.91
N GLU A 131 1.39 1.89 1.70
CA GLU A 131 -0.03 1.59 1.53
C GLU A 131 -0.93 2.78 1.91
N ILE A 132 -0.58 3.54 2.95
CA ILE A 132 -1.29 4.78 3.32
C ILE A 132 -1.14 5.83 2.20
N ASP A 133 0.02 5.95 1.58
CA ASP A 133 0.23 6.84 0.43
C ASP A 133 -0.76 6.54 -0.70
N HIS A 134 -1.04 5.28 -0.99
CA HIS A 134 -2.06 4.91 -1.98
C HIS A 134 -3.44 5.50 -1.66
N LEU A 135 -3.80 5.56 -0.38
CA LEU A 135 -5.07 6.16 0.06
C LEU A 135 -5.13 7.67 -0.14
N ASP A 136 -3.98 8.31 -0.23
CA ASP A 136 -3.82 9.74 -0.49
C ASP A 136 -3.52 10.05 -1.97
N GLY A 137 -3.62 9.04 -2.84
CA GLY A 137 -3.37 9.16 -4.28
C GLY A 137 -1.89 9.32 -4.63
N LYS A 138 -0.98 8.86 -3.77
CA LYS A 138 0.47 8.87 -3.98
C LYS A 138 0.98 7.49 -4.34
N LEU A 139 2.02 7.45 -5.17
CA LEU A 139 2.74 6.25 -5.55
C LEU A 139 4.22 6.41 -5.17
N PHE A 140 4.95 5.29 -4.96
CA PHE A 140 6.37 5.38 -4.61
C PHE A 140 7.20 6.13 -5.66
N ILE A 141 6.79 6.12 -6.93
CA ILE A 141 7.45 6.87 -8.01
C ILE A 141 7.33 8.39 -7.85
N ASP A 142 6.39 8.88 -7.03
CA ASP A 142 6.24 10.32 -6.75
C ASP A 142 7.39 10.87 -5.89
N TYR A 143 8.13 10.01 -5.20
CA TYR A 143 9.35 10.35 -4.46
C TYR A 143 10.59 10.42 -5.34
N LEU A 144 10.50 9.99 -6.59
CA LEU A 144 11.64 9.95 -7.52
C LEU A 144 11.81 11.27 -8.26
N LYS A 145 13.03 11.49 -8.75
CA LYS A 145 13.32 12.61 -9.65
C LYS A 145 12.40 12.56 -10.89
N PRO A 146 11.95 13.71 -11.40
CA PRO A 146 10.96 13.79 -12.48
C PRO A 146 11.30 12.93 -13.72
N LEU A 147 12.56 12.90 -14.12
CA LEU A 147 13.01 12.12 -15.29
C LEU A 147 12.78 10.61 -15.08
N ARG A 148 13.17 10.07 -13.90
CA ARG A 148 13.00 8.64 -13.59
C ARG A 148 11.52 8.27 -13.50
N ARG A 149 10.71 9.10 -12.84
CA ARG A 149 9.25 8.92 -12.77
C ARG A 149 8.63 8.88 -14.18
N GLN A 150 9.04 9.79 -15.07
CA GLN A 150 8.54 9.82 -16.44
C GLN A 150 8.94 8.57 -17.23
N MET A 151 10.17 8.10 -17.07
CA MET A 151 10.63 6.86 -17.71
C MET A 151 9.79 5.65 -17.28
N ILE A 152 9.54 5.49 -15.97
CA ILE A 152 8.69 4.42 -15.44
C ILE A 152 7.28 4.53 -15.99
N THR A 153 6.69 5.73 -15.99
CA THR A 153 5.34 5.95 -16.51
C THR A 153 5.24 5.57 -18.00
N ARG A 154 6.22 5.91 -18.82
CA ARG A 154 6.25 5.52 -20.24
C ARG A 154 6.31 3.99 -20.42
N LYS A 155 7.11 3.29 -19.60
CA LYS A 155 7.16 1.81 -19.60
C LYS A 155 5.80 1.22 -19.26
N MET A 156 5.12 1.75 -18.23
CA MET A 156 3.79 1.25 -17.83
C MET A 156 2.71 1.51 -18.89
N VAL A 157 2.76 2.66 -19.55
CA VAL A 157 1.85 2.94 -20.69
C VAL A 157 2.07 1.94 -21.82
N LYS A 158 3.33 1.62 -22.14
CA LYS A 158 3.65 0.62 -23.16
C LYS A 158 3.14 -0.75 -22.75
N LEU A 159 3.47 -1.22 -21.54
CA LEU A 159 3.01 -2.51 -21.01
C LEU A 159 1.48 -2.64 -21.04
N LYS A 160 0.77 -1.60 -20.60
CA LYS A 160 -0.70 -1.58 -20.63
C LYS A 160 -1.27 -1.74 -22.03
N ARG A 161 -0.62 -1.14 -23.05
CA ARG A 161 -1.02 -1.28 -24.44
C ARG A 161 -0.76 -2.68 -25.00
N GLU A 162 0.33 -3.31 -24.59
CA GLU A 162 0.69 -4.68 -24.96
C GLU A 162 -0.32 -5.67 -24.40
N LEU A 163 -0.65 -5.56 -23.09
CA LEU A 163 -1.64 -6.40 -22.43
C LEU A 163 -3.07 -6.24 -23.00
N ALA A 164 -3.40 -5.09 -23.56
CA ALA A 164 -4.71 -4.86 -24.19
C ALA A 164 -4.81 -5.43 -25.62
N ARG A 165 -3.70 -5.88 -26.22
CA ARG A 165 -3.62 -6.44 -27.57
C ARG A 165 -3.54 -7.96 -27.63
N GLY A 166 -3.15 -8.59 -26.50
CA GLY A 166 -3.10 -10.05 -26.31
C GLY A 166 -4.41 -10.57 -25.78
#